data_4e1efae98fd0f3c7d24245071b6d2a8c
#
_entry.id   4e1efae98fd0f3c7d24245071b6d2a8c
#
_cell.length_a   1.000
_cell.length_b   1.000
_cell.length_c   1.000
_cell.angle_alpha   90.00
_cell.angle_beta   90.00
_cell.angle_gamma   90.00
#
_symmetry.space_group_name_H-M   'P 1'
#
loop_
_entity.id
_entity.type
_entity.pdbx_description
1 polymer ?
#
loop_
_entity_poly.entity_id
_entity_poly.type
_entity_poly.pdbx_seq_one_letter_code
_entity_poly.pdbx_strand_id
1 'polypeptide(L)'
;QREIRFKKRLGKMMFLGGDSKTQDGLNPSISIIDEYHAHKDDSVREVLESAMGARENPLIYIITTAGFNTAGVCKQAEDVYKDILDENKDDDNTLIMIHDLDEEDDWHDKKAWVKANPNLGISINQEYLESEYNKAINQPAKVPNFKTKFLNMWVDAAEVRIPSEIWSLGKEKVNIQNFIDNGCAGALDLSSTTDLSAFVLVSNPDADGVYDILPLIFCPNDTIDKRSKDDGVPYRQWSKDNLSNYVDNTNDRFLLNQTVLHRTEGNQIDYNELQSVVTYIWNLLNPKWIEYDSWQATQLIQNLTELEIEAHPFPQTITHFSYPTKEFEKLAYQGRLRHGNNPVLKWMLSGCVAILDANENIRYSKKVSTKRIDGIIATIMALAGVITETETNKSQYDGLSSEQISFG
;
A
#
# COMPACT_ATOMS: atom_id res chain seq x y z
N GLN A 1 5.55 34.72 12.01
CA GLN A 1 5.74 33.81 13.17
C GLN A 1 4.77 34.20 14.28
N ARG A 2 4.10 33.22 14.88
CA ARG A 2 3.28 33.47 16.08
C ARG A 2 4.20 33.34 17.29
N GLU A 3 4.29 34.39 18.12
CA GLU A 3 5.09 34.41 19.34
C GLU A 3 4.31 35.00 20.53
N ILE A 4 4.60 34.48 21.72
CA ILE A 4 4.13 35.00 23.01
C ILE A 4 5.34 35.58 23.72
N ARG A 5 5.27 36.86 24.14
CA ARG A 5 6.36 37.55 24.87
C ARG A 5 6.00 37.77 26.33
N PHE A 6 6.93 37.43 27.20
CA PHE A 6 6.82 37.67 28.65
C PHE A 6 7.53 38.98 28.99
N LYS A 7 6.74 40.05 29.13
CA LYS A 7 7.25 41.42 29.31
C LYS A 7 8.19 41.58 30.52
N LYS A 8 7.93 40.86 31.65
CA LYS A 8 8.71 41.01 32.89
C LYS A 8 10.07 40.29 32.87
N ARG A 9 10.30 39.28 32.02
CA ARG A 9 11.51 38.44 32.01
C ARG A 9 12.18 38.35 30.68
N LEU A 10 11.80 39.16 29.70
CA LEU A 10 12.32 39.17 28.33
C LEU A 10 12.27 37.79 27.65
N GLY A 11 11.49 36.87 28.19
CA GLY A 11 11.30 35.53 27.59
C GLY A 11 10.31 35.58 26.44
N LYS A 12 10.46 34.66 25.50
CA LYS A 12 9.50 34.45 24.42
C LYS A 12 9.26 32.98 24.17
N MET A 13 8.04 32.64 23.78
CA MET A 13 7.66 31.34 23.24
C MET A 13 7.31 31.52 21.77
N MET A 14 7.83 30.64 20.91
CA MET A 14 7.62 30.71 19.46
C MET A 14 7.04 29.39 18.97
N PHE A 15 6.09 29.45 18.04
CA PHE A 15 5.63 28.29 17.29
C PHE A 15 6.46 28.20 15.99
N LEU A 16 7.09 27.05 15.76
CA LEU A 16 7.93 26.77 14.62
C LEU A 16 7.18 25.90 13.61
N GLY A 17 7.48 26.01 12.35
CA GLY A 17 7.02 25.09 11.32
C GLY A 17 7.95 23.87 11.21
N GLY A 18 7.54 22.85 10.48
CA GLY A 18 8.34 21.63 10.24
C GLY A 18 9.51 21.81 9.24
N ASP A 19 9.83 23.04 8.80
CA ASP A 19 10.94 23.29 7.88
C ASP A 19 12.19 23.72 8.66
N SER A 20 13.18 22.83 8.74
CA SER A 20 14.43 23.03 9.47
C SER A 20 15.25 24.23 8.93
N LYS A 21 15.18 24.52 7.62
CA LYS A 21 15.92 25.61 6.97
C LYS A 21 15.56 27.01 7.49
N THR A 22 14.42 27.15 8.12
CA THR A 22 13.96 28.43 8.69
C THR A 22 14.29 28.58 10.18
N GLN A 23 14.99 27.61 10.78
CA GLN A 23 15.22 27.52 12.23
C GLN A 23 16.68 27.76 12.63
N ASP A 24 17.56 27.99 11.67
CA ASP A 24 18.95 28.37 11.94
C ASP A 24 19.04 29.69 12.74
N GLY A 25 20.00 29.73 13.68
CA GLY A 25 20.23 30.92 14.52
C GLY A 25 19.30 31.05 15.73
N LEU A 26 18.48 30.03 16.02
CA LEU A 26 17.73 29.93 17.27
C LEU A 26 18.71 29.64 18.44
N ASN A 27 18.30 30.01 19.64
CA ASN A 27 19.01 29.66 20.89
C ASN A 27 17.97 29.42 22.00
N PRO A 28 17.18 28.34 21.89
CA PRO A 28 16.14 28.04 22.85
C PRO A 28 16.72 27.49 24.16
N SER A 29 16.02 27.70 25.28
CA SER A 29 16.30 27.02 26.56
C SER A 29 15.48 25.74 26.70
N ILE A 30 14.31 25.72 26.08
CA ILE A 30 13.39 24.57 26.03
C ILE A 30 12.87 24.48 24.60
N SER A 31 12.89 23.28 24.04
CA SER A 31 12.22 22.93 22.79
C SER A 31 11.22 21.82 23.06
N ILE A 32 10.01 21.96 22.50
CA ILE A 32 8.97 20.94 22.56
C ILE A 32 8.75 20.48 21.11
N ILE A 33 8.96 19.22 20.85
CA ILE A 33 8.69 18.55 19.56
C ILE A 33 7.41 17.72 19.78
N ASP A 34 6.35 18.13 19.11
CA ASP A 34 5.04 17.49 19.21
C ASP A 34 4.80 16.62 17.98
N GLU A 35 4.09 15.50 18.15
CA GLU A 35 3.74 14.54 17.10
C GLU A 35 4.98 14.10 16.28
N TYR A 36 6.05 13.71 16.98
CA TYR A 36 7.32 13.34 16.33
C TYR A 36 7.17 12.19 15.31
N HIS A 37 6.17 11.31 15.49
CA HIS A 37 5.85 10.26 14.50
C HIS A 37 5.48 10.81 13.10
N ALA A 38 5.05 12.07 13.04
CA ALA A 38 4.68 12.73 11.76
C ALA A 38 5.85 13.46 11.09
N HIS A 39 7.01 13.54 11.74
CA HIS A 39 8.20 14.16 11.15
C HIS A 39 8.76 13.28 10.03
N LYS A 40 9.12 13.94 8.91
CA LYS A 40 9.66 13.27 7.74
C LYS A 40 11.07 12.73 7.97
N ASP A 41 11.87 13.51 8.68
CA ASP A 41 13.27 13.26 9.01
C ASP A 41 13.64 13.92 10.34
N ASP A 42 14.85 13.71 10.80
CA ASP A 42 15.33 14.20 12.11
C ASP A 42 15.87 15.65 12.07
N SER A 43 15.84 16.30 10.91
CA SER A 43 16.49 17.59 10.69
C SER A 43 16.05 18.71 11.66
N VAL A 44 14.75 18.74 12.02
CA VAL A 44 14.23 19.72 12.99
C VAL A 44 14.80 19.47 14.40
N ARG A 45 14.86 18.23 14.82
CA ARG A 45 15.45 17.83 16.11
C ARG A 45 16.94 18.18 16.15
N GLU A 46 17.71 17.79 15.14
CA GLU A 46 19.14 18.06 15.03
C GLU A 46 19.47 19.56 15.08
N VAL A 47 18.70 20.38 14.35
CA VAL A 47 18.86 21.86 14.40
C VAL A 47 18.58 22.40 15.80
N LEU A 48 17.52 21.94 16.46
CA LEU A 48 17.21 22.39 17.82
C LEU A 48 18.24 21.94 18.85
N GLU A 49 18.74 20.70 18.76
CA GLU A 49 19.82 20.18 19.60
C GLU A 49 21.10 21.03 19.45
N SER A 50 21.51 21.28 18.20
CA SER A 50 22.69 22.09 17.94
C SER A 50 22.54 23.55 18.39
N ALA A 51 21.33 24.11 18.29
CA ALA A 51 21.02 25.48 18.68
C ALA A 51 21.07 25.71 20.21
N MET A 52 21.05 24.66 20.99
CA MET A 52 21.04 24.71 22.48
C MET A 52 22.45 24.66 23.08
N GLY A 53 23.51 24.47 22.30
CA GLY A 53 24.87 24.26 22.81
C GLY A 53 25.45 25.41 23.67
N ALA A 54 24.85 26.61 23.61
CA ALA A 54 25.22 27.75 24.46
C ALA A 54 24.39 27.88 25.74
N ARG A 55 23.50 26.93 26.06
CA ARG A 55 22.66 26.94 27.25
C ARG A 55 23.29 26.06 28.34
N GLU A 56 23.18 26.50 29.60
CA GLU A 56 23.68 25.74 30.75
C GLU A 56 22.79 24.51 31.06
N ASN A 57 21.47 24.63 30.91
CA ASN A 57 20.51 23.58 31.18
C ASN A 57 19.47 23.54 30.05
N PRO A 58 19.84 23.08 28.87
CA PRO A 58 18.89 22.93 27.78
C PRO A 58 17.95 21.74 28.01
N LEU A 59 16.72 21.84 27.52
CA LEU A 59 15.77 20.75 27.58
C LEU A 59 15.07 20.58 26.23
N ILE A 60 15.13 19.37 25.68
CA ILE A 60 14.28 18.94 24.57
C ILE A 60 13.22 18.00 25.14
N TYR A 61 11.97 18.29 24.84
CA TYR A 61 10.83 17.50 25.26
C TYR A 61 10.10 16.99 24.02
N ILE A 62 10.12 15.68 23.80
CA ILE A 62 9.49 15.03 22.65
C ILE A 62 8.23 14.34 23.15
N ILE A 63 7.11 14.62 22.51
CA ILE A 63 5.81 13.99 22.78
C ILE A 63 5.25 13.45 21.47
N THR A 64 4.78 12.22 21.50
CA THR A 64 4.25 11.57 20.32
C THR A 64 3.39 10.37 20.69
N THR A 65 2.54 9.95 19.78
CA THR A 65 2.00 8.59 19.73
C THR A 65 2.83 7.74 18.76
N ALA A 66 2.58 6.45 18.70
CA ALA A 66 3.01 5.62 17.58
C ALA A 66 2.45 6.17 16.25
N GLY A 67 3.02 5.73 15.16
CA GLY A 67 2.64 6.14 13.82
C GLY A 67 2.52 4.96 12.87
N PHE A 68 2.43 5.28 11.58
CA PHE A 68 2.31 4.30 10.50
C PHE A 68 3.62 4.09 9.73
N ASN A 69 4.67 4.85 10.04
CA ASN A 69 5.98 4.73 9.39
C ASN A 69 6.97 4.00 10.32
N THR A 70 6.95 2.69 10.28
CA THR A 70 7.84 1.83 11.08
C THR A 70 9.32 1.93 10.68
N ALA A 71 9.64 2.56 9.53
CA ALA A 71 11.00 2.90 9.13
C ALA A 71 11.36 4.37 9.42
N GLY A 72 10.43 5.15 10.00
CA GLY A 72 10.61 6.58 10.26
C GLY A 72 11.50 6.87 11.47
N VAL A 73 11.98 8.11 11.54
CA VAL A 73 12.90 8.59 12.58
C VAL A 73 12.37 8.43 14.00
N CYS A 74 11.06 8.57 14.19
CA CYS A 74 10.44 8.39 15.50
C CYS A 74 10.50 6.93 15.97
N LYS A 75 10.24 5.95 15.06
CA LYS A 75 10.35 4.53 15.39
C LYS A 75 11.79 4.12 15.66
N GLN A 76 12.73 4.61 14.85
CA GLN A 76 14.16 4.38 15.08
C GLN A 76 14.62 4.94 16.43
N ALA A 77 14.13 6.13 16.81
CA ALA A 77 14.41 6.71 18.12
C ALA A 77 13.81 5.88 19.26
N GLU A 78 12.56 5.40 19.10
CA GLU A 78 11.92 4.52 20.07
C GLU A 78 12.69 3.24 20.29
N ASP A 79 13.20 2.60 19.21
CA ASP A 79 14.00 1.37 19.32
C ASP A 79 15.27 1.61 20.14
N VAL A 80 15.95 2.76 19.92
CA VAL A 80 17.09 3.16 20.73
C VAL A 80 16.70 3.40 22.18
N TYR A 81 15.53 4.04 22.43
CA TYR A 81 15.05 4.31 23.78
C TYR A 81 14.62 3.02 24.52
N LYS A 82 14.04 2.05 23.83
CA LYS A 82 13.77 0.72 24.39
C LYS A 82 15.06 0.00 24.77
N ASP A 83 16.11 0.06 23.91
CA ASP A 83 17.42 -0.50 24.25
C ASP A 83 18.03 0.14 25.52
N ILE A 84 17.78 1.45 25.76
CA ILE A 84 18.24 2.12 27.00
C ILE A 84 17.40 1.65 28.20
N LEU A 85 16.09 1.53 28.06
CA LEU A 85 15.22 1.02 29.12
C LEU A 85 15.52 -0.42 29.50
N ASP A 86 15.95 -1.23 28.53
CA ASP A 86 16.35 -2.63 28.70
C ASP A 86 17.82 -2.79 29.17
N GLU A 87 18.48 -1.69 29.53
CA GLU A 87 19.88 -1.64 29.99
C GLU A 87 20.90 -2.18 28.96
N ASN A 88 20.54 -2.22 27.66
CA ASN A 88 21.43 -2.57 26.57
C ASN A 88 22.33 -1.40 26.13
N LYS A 89 21.97 -0.18 26.50
CA LYS A 89 22.70 1.06 26.25
C LYS A 89 22.63 1.98 27.46
N ASP A 90 23.71 2.72 27.73
CA ASP A 90 23.79 3.69 28.82
C ASP A 90 23.44 5.09 28.32
N ASP A 91 22.48 5.76 28.95
CA ASP A 91 22.21 7.19 28.78
C ASP A 91 21.51 7.76 30.03
N ASP A 92 22.28 8.44 30.88
CA ASP A 92 21.78 9.09 32.12
C ASP A 92 21.13 10.47 31.87
N ASN A 93 21.16 10.97 30.62
CA ASN A 93 20.66 12.31 30.29
C ASN A 93 19.26 12.31 29.69
N THR A 94 18.73 11.14 29.35
CA THR A 94 17.44 10.98 28.69
C THR A 94 16.41 10.34 29.63
N LEU A 95 15.35 11.06 29.94
CA LEU A 95 14.17 10.49 30.60
C LEU A 95 13.23 9.89 29.54
N ILE A 96 12.97 8.60 29.66
CA ILE A 96 12.17 7.84 28.69
C ILE A 96 10.91 7.33 29.39
N MET A 97 9.74 7.59 28.78
CA MET A 97 8.44 7.06 29.23
C MET A 97 7.67 6.57 28.01
N ILE A 98 7.45 5.26 27.91
CA ILE A 98 6.71 4.61 26.82
C ILE A 98 5.50 3.89 27.43
N HIS A 99 4.31 4.14 26.86
CA HIS A 99 3.06 3.50 27.22
C HIS A 99 2.45 2.88 25.96
N ASP A 100 2.71 1.62 25.73
CA ASP A 100 2.22 0.82 24.61
C ASP A 100 1.78 -0.57 25.07
N LEU A 101 1.26 -1.39 24.17
CA LEU A 101 1.07 -2.81 24.41
C LEU A 101 2.39 -3.55 24.15
N ASP A 102 2.64 -4.60 24.95
CA ASP A 102 3.75 -5.52 24.71
C ASP A 102 3.48 -6.40 23.46
N GLU A 103 4.53 -6.98 22.87
CA GLU A 103 4.40 -7.78 21.64
C GLU A 103 3.49 -9.01 21.83
N GLU A 104 3.46 -9.60 23.04
CA GLU A 104 2.65 -10.75 23.38
C GLU A 104 1.20 -10.40 23.76
N ASP A 105 0.88 -9.13 23.93
CA ASP A 105 -0.46 -8.70 24.31
C ASP A 105 -1.45 -8.87 23.16
N ASP A 106 -2.59 -9.50 23.47
CA ASP A 106 -3.72 -9.46 22.56
C ASP A 106 -4.42 -8.10 22.63
N TRP A 107 -4.37 -7.33 21.56
CA TRP A 107 -5.03 -6.03 21.46
C TRP A 107 -6.56 -6.11 21.58
N HIS A 108 -7.15 -7.29 21.49
CA HIS A 108 -8.57 -7.55 21.77
C HIS A 108 -8.85 -7.66 23.28
N ASP A 109 -7.83 -7.96 24.09
CA ASP A 109 -8.01 -8.01 25.53
C ASP A 109 -8.07 -6.59 26.12
N LYS A 110 -9.28 -6.19 26.49
CA LYS A 110 -9.53 -4.87 27.11
C LYS A 110 -8.70 -4.63 28.38
N LYS A 111 -8.24 -5.68 29.07
CA LYS A 111 -7.39 -5.53 30.26
C LYS A 111 -5.98 -5.05 29.91
N ALA A 112 -5.49 -5.36 28.70
CA ALA A 112 -4.19 -4.89 28.25
C ALA A 112 -4.18 -3.39 27.91
N TRP A 113 -5.35 -2.80 27.60
CA TRP A 113 -5.44 -1.40 27.15
C TRP A 113 -4.94 -0.37 28.17
N VAL A 114 -4.93 -0.71 29.47
CA VAL A 114 -4.40 0.17 30.52
C VAL A 114 -2.89 0.42 30.36
N LYS A 115 -2.15 -0.50 29.73
CA LYS A 115 -0.72 -0.33 29.48
C LYS A 115 -0.46 0.89 28.58
N ALA A 116 -1.24 1.02 27.49
CA ALA A 116 -1.17 2.17 26.59
C ALA A 116 -1.94 3.40 27.14
N ASN A 117 -2.84 3.21 28.08
CA ASN A 117 -3.71 4.26 28.64
C ASN A 117 -3.67 4.25 30.17
N PRO A 118 -2.57 4.68 30.81
CA PRO A 118 -2.43 4.59 32.26
C PRO A 118 -3.48 5.40 33.02
N ASN A 119 -4.12 6.37 32.38
CA ASN A 119 -5.23 7.17 32.93
C ASN A 119 -6.62 6.68 32.48
N LEU A 120 -6.75 5.44 32.04
CA LEU A 120 -8.03 4.84 31.64
C LEU A 120 -8.99 4.84 32.85
N GLY A 121 -10.20 5.36 32.67
CA GLY A 121 -11.20 5.55 33.69
C GLY A 121 -11.07 6.88 34.48
N ILE A 122 -10.02 7.68 34.20
CA ILE A 122 -9.79 8.99 34.82
C ILE A 122 -9.92 10.11 33.77
N SER A 123 -8.98 10.19 32.83
CA SER A 123 -8.99 11.19 31.74
C SER A 123 -9.56 10.63 30.46
N ILE A 124 -9.44 9.32 30.22
CA ILE A 124 -10.01 8.61 29.10
C ILE A 124 -11.16 7.76 29.62
N ASN A 125 -12.38 7.98 29.11
CA ASN A 125 -13.54 7.17 29.46
C ASN A 125 -13.43 5.78 28.82
N GLN A 126 -13.62 4.74 29.64
CA GLN A 126 -13.58 3.35 29.17
C GLN A 126 -14.66 3.07 28.11
N GLU A 127 -15.87 3.59 28.32
CA GLU A 127 -16.97 3.42 27.35
C GLU A 127 -16.64 4.03 25.98
N TYR A 128 -15.94 5.16 25.97
CA TYR A 128 -15.46 5.77 24.73
C TYR A 128 -14.46 4.88 24.02
N LEU A 129 -13.46 4.37 24.73
CA LEU A 129 -12.45 3.47 24.15
C LEU A 129 -13.07 2.18 23.61
N GLU A 130 -14.04 1.61 24.35
CA GLU A 130 -14.81 0.44 23.88
C GLU A 130 -15.66 0.75 22.65
N SER A 131 -16.24 1.95 22.56
CA SER A 131 -16.97 2.39 21.37
C SER A 131 -16.07 2.47 20.14
N GLU A 132 -14.86 3.04 20.28
CA GLU A 132 -13.88 3.12 19.18
C GLU A 132 -13.37 1.73 18.80
N TYR A 133 -13.15 0.83 19.74
CA TYR A 133 -12.85 -0.57 19.48
C TYR A 133 -13.96 -1.27 18.66
N ASN A 134 -15.21 -1.13 19.07
CA ASN A 134 -16.33 -1.73 18.37
C ASN A 134 -16.48 -1.16 16.94
N LYS A 135 -16.19 0.13 16.74
CA LYS A 135 -16.13 0.73 15.40
C LYS A 135 -15.01 0.10 14.55
N ALA A 136 -13.85 -0.15 15.16
CA ALA A 136 -12.72 -0.79 14.47
C ALA A 136 -13.04 -2.24 14.09
N ILE A 137 -13.66 -3.02 14.98
CA ILE A 137 -14.07 -4.40 14.69
C ILE A 137 -15.12 -4.45 13.57
N ASN A 138 -16.10 -3.54 13.59
CA ASN A 138 -17.15 -3.49 12.58
C ASN A 138 -16.67 -2.89 11.24
N GLN A 139 -15.57 -2.16 11.24
CA GLN A 139 -14.97 -1.49 10.08
C GLN A 139 -13.46 -1.76 10.06
N PRO A 140 -13.00 -2.89 9.47
CA PRO A 140 -11.59 -3.31 9.51
C PRO A 140 -10.59 -2.23 9.08
N ALA A 141 -10.98 -1.34 8.17
CA ALA A 141 -10.18 -0.19 7.77
C ALA A 141 -9.82 0.77 8.93
N LYS A 142 -10.55 0.73 10.05
CA LYS A 142 -10.29 1.54 11.25
C LYS A 142 -9.36 0.86 12.26
N VAL A 143 -9.08 -0.44 12.09
CA VAL A 143 -8.20 -1.20 13.01
C VAL A 143 -6.81 -0.58 13.12
N PRO A 144 -6.11 -0.20 12.03
CA PRO A 144 -4.81 0.45 12.13
C PRO A 144 -4.85 1.74 12.94
N ASN A 145 -5.86 2.57 12.70
CA ASN A 145 -6.02 3.83 13.44
C ASN A 145 -6.31 3.58 14.93
N PHE A 146 -7.15 2.59 15.26
CA PHE A 146 -7.42 2.23 16.65
C PHE A 146 -6.16 1.74 17.35
N LYS A 147 -5.41 0.82 16.74
CA LYS A 147 -4.14 0.30 17.28
C LYS A 147 -3.13 1.43 17.50
N THR A 148 -2.97 2.34 16.54
CA THR A 148 -1.98 3.40 16.61
C THR A 148 -2.38 4.50 17.59
N LYS A 149 -3.61 5.00 17.52
CA LYS A 149 -4.01 6.21 18.28
C LYS A 149 -4.53 5.91 19.68
N PHE A 150 -5.03 4.70 19.93
CA PHE A 150 -5.61 4.35 21.23
C PHE A 150 -4.79 3.31 21.99
N LEU A 151 -4.00 2.48 21.28
CA LEU A 151 -3.16 1.46 21.91
C LEU A 151 -1.67 1.72 21.74
N ASN A 152 -1.32 2.83 21.11
CA ASN A 152 0.06 3.26 20.88
C ASN A 152 0.94 2.21 20.21
N MET A 153 0.34 1.38 19.37
CA MET A 153 1.02 0.33 18.62
C MET A 153 1.48 0.85 17.27
N TRP A 154 2.72 0.58 16.91
CA TRP A 154 3.18 0.81 15.55
C TRP A 154 2.48 -0.16 14.60
N VAL A 155 1.89 0.39 13.56
CA VAL A 155 1.25 -0.37 12.50
C VAL A 155 1.93 0.01 11.19
N ASP A 156 2.44 -0.98 10.46
CA ASP A 156 3.11 -0.73 9.20
C ASP A 156 2.17 -0.04 8.21
N ALA A 157 2.61 1.11 7.76
CA ALA A 157 2.05 2.01 6.74
C ALA A 157 0.52 2.25 6.78
N ALA A 158 0.16 3.50 6.61
CA ALA A 158 -1.18 3.96 6.25
C ALA A 158 -2.11 2.83 5.77
N GLU A 159 -3.08 2.49 6.58
CA GLU A 159 -4.20 1.57 6.31
C GLU A 159 -3.81 0.38 5.40
N VAL A 160 -3.43 -0.76 5.99
CA VAL A 160 -3.54 -2.04 5.27
C VAL A 160 -5.03 -2.21 4.93
N ARG A 161 -5.41 -1.73 3.76
CA ARG A 161 -6.81 -1.70 3.36
C ARG A 161 -7.38 -3.09 3.09
N ILE A 162 -6.50 -4.03 2.73
CA ILE A 162 -6.84 -5.45 2.56
C ILE A 162 -5.89 -6.27 3.46
N PRO A 163 -6.31 -6.63 4.67
CA PRO A 163 -5.55 -7.50 5.56
C PRO A 163 -5.24 -8.87 4.93
N SER A 164 -4.16 -9.51 5.40
CA SER A 164 -3.71 -10.81 4.88
C SER A 164 -4.79 -11.90 4.98
N GLU A 165 -5.61 -11.85 6.02
CA GLU A 165 -6.73 -12.76 6.24
C GLU A 165 -7.81 -12.60 5.16
N ILE A 166 -8.13 -11.35 4.80
CA ILE A 166 -9.08 -11.02 3.73
C ILE A 166 -8.53 -11.44 2.38
N TRP A 167 -7.25 -11.11 2.09
CA TRP A 167 -6.61 -11.55 0.85
C TRP A 167 -6.62 -13.07 0.72
N SER A 168 -6.42 -13.79 1.83
CA SER A 168 -6.39 -15.26 1.83
C SER A 168 -7.74 -15.92 1.49
N LEU A 169 -8.85 -15.19 1.45
CA LEU A 169 -10.14 -15.71 0.97
C LEU A 169 -10.06 -16.11 -0.52
N GLY A 170 -9.25 -15.42 -1.31
CA GLY A 170 -9.04 -15.70 -2.74
C GLY A 170 -7.85 -16.61 -3.05
N LYS A 171 -7.41 -17.46 -2.12
CA LYS A 171 -6.21 -18.30 -2.24
C LYS A 171 -6.32 -19.47 -3.22
N GLU A 172 -7.52 -19.81 -3.67
CA GLU A 172 -7.73 -20.87 -4.64
C GLU A 172 -6.96 -20.59 -5.94
N LYS A 173 -6.54 -21.66 -6.62
CA LYS A 173 -5.82 -21.53 -7.88
C LYS A 173 -6.65 -20.79 -8.92
N VAL A 174 -5.97 -19.95 -9.69
CA VAL A 174 -6.55 -19.19 -10.78
C VAL A 174 -7.11 -20.15 -11.84
N ASN A 175 -8.38 -20.00 -12.18
CA ASN A 175 -9.03 -20.84 -13.17
C ASN A 175 -8.82 -20.27 -14.59
N ILE A 176 -7.86 -20.84 -15.32
CA ILE A 176 -7.54 -20.37 -16.67
C ILE A 176 -8.71 -20.53 -17.65
N GLN A 177 -9.55 -21.56 -17.46
CA GLN A 177 -10.72 -21.76 -18.32
C GLN A 177 -11.73 -20.61 -18.20
N ASN A 178 -11.80 -19.96 -17.02
CA ASN A 178 -12.69 -18.80 -16.82
C ASN A 178 -12.38 -17.62 -17.75
N PHE A 179 -11.07 -17.38 -18.03
CA PHE A 179 -10.68 -16.33 -18.98
C PHE A 179 -11.15 -16.61 -20.41
N ILE A 180 -11.17 -17.89 -20.80
CA ILE A 180 -11.57 -18.33 -22.13
C ILE A 180 -13.10 -18.29 -22.27
N ASP A 181 -13.83 -18.80 -21.26
CA ASP A 181 -15.28 -18.97 -21.31
C ASP A 181 -16.02 -17.65 -21.15
N ASN A 182 -15.54 -16.80 -20.25
CA ASN A 182 -16.24 -15.57 -19.88
C ASN A 182 -15.54 -14.30 -20.41
N GLY A 183 -14.35 -14.44 -21.01
CA GLY A 183 -13.54 -13.32 -21.49
C GLY A 183 -12.76 -12.62 -20.36
N CYS A 184 -11.88 -11.69 -20.75
CA CYS A 184 -11.02 -10.97 -19.82
C CYS A 184 -10.54 -9.64 -20.41
N ALA A 185 -9.93 -8.81 -19.56
CA ALA A 185 -9.13 -7.66 -19.96
C ALA A 185 -7.73 -7.77 -19.34
N GLY A 186 -6.75 -7.17 -20.01
CA GLY A 186 -5.38 -7.10 -19.54
C GLY A 186 -4.97 -5.70 -19.12
N ALA A 187 -3.87 -5.59 -18.37
CA ALA A 187 -3.22 -4.30 -18.13
C ALA A 187 -1.71 -4.42 -18.02
N LEU A 188 -1.01 -3.37 -18.49
CA LEU A 188 0.43 -3.21 -18.44
C LEU A 188 0.79 -2.03 -17.54
N ASP A 189 1.57 -2.29 -16.49
CA ASP A 189 2.25 -1.27 -15.68
C ASP A 189 3.75 -1.45 -15.84
N LEU A 190 4.37 -0.56 -16.61
CA LEU A 190 5.76 -0.68 -17.06
C LEU A 190 6.68 0.20 -16.22
N SER A 191 7.89 -0.29 -16.00
CA SER A 191 8.95 0.41 -15.27
C SER A 191 10.21 0.53 -16.12
N SER A 192 10.89 1.68 -16.06
CA SER A 192 12.11 1.89 -16.86
C SER A 192 13.37 1.33 -16.24
N THR A 193 13.61 1.52 -14.95
CA THR A 193 14.93 1.26 -14.36
C THR A 193 14.91 0.67 -12.97
N THR A 194 13.98 1.03 -12.10
CA THR A 194 14.05 0.69 -10.67
C THR A 194 12.94 -0.21 -10.18
N ASP A 195 11.76 -0.19 -10.80
CA ASP A 195 10.60 -0.96 -10.39
C ASP A 195 10.47 -2.28 -11.17
N LEU A 196 9.48 -3.08 -10.86
CA LEU A 196 9.10 -4.25 -11.61
C LEU A 196 8.17 -3.84 -12.75
N SER A 197 8.09 -4.64 -13.81
CA SER A 197 7.03 -4.48 -14.80
C SER A 197 5.98 -5.57 -14.60
N ALA A 198 4.72 -5.22 -14.78
CA ALA A 198 3.62 -6.14 -14.59
C ALA A 198 2.72 -6.18 -15.82
N PHE A 199 2.38 -7.39 -16.27
CA PHE A 199 1.26 -7.67 -17.14
C PHE A 199 0.26 -8.52 -16.36
N VAL A 200 -0.94 -8.02 -16.15
CA VAL A 200 -1.96 -8.72 -15.36
C VAL A 200 -3.22 -8.83 -16.18
N LEU A 201 -3.85 -10.01 -16.14
CA LEU A 201 -5.18 -10.22 -16.71
C LEU A 201 -6.18 -10.43 -15.58
N VAL A 202 -7.38 -9.91 -15.78
CA VAL A 202 -8.55 -10.17 -14.91
C VAL A 202 -9.67 -10.72 -15.79
N SER A 203 -10.25 -11.86 -15.37
CA SER A 203 -11.39 -12.45 -16.09
C SER A 203 -12.68 -11.69 -15.80
N ASN A 204 -13.68 -11.83 -16.67
CA ASN A 204 -15.06 -11.59 -16.25
C ASN A 204 -15.47 -12.59 -15.16
N PRO A 205 -16.46 -12.28 -14.32
CA PRO A 205 -16.85 -13.16 -13.23
C PRO A 205 -17.43 -14.48 -13.75
N ASP A 206 -17.12 -15.58 -13.07
CA ASP A 206 -17.76 -16.86 -13.29
C ASP A 206 -19.22 -16.87 -12.75
N ALA A 207 -19.89 -18.02 -12.82
CA ALA A 207 -21.28 -18.18 -12.38
C ALA A 207 -21.50 -17.84 -10.89
N ASP A 208 -20.46 -17.99 -10.06
CA ASP A 208 -20.46 -17.64 -8.64
C ASP A 208 -20.09 -16.18 -8.39
N GLY A 209 -19.80 -15.45 -9.48
CA GLY A 209 -19.41 -14.05 -9.45
C GLY A 209 -17.95 -13.83 -9.03
N VAL A 210 -17.09 -14.82 -9.19
CA VAL A 210 -15.66 -14.77 -8.85
C VAL A 210 -14.85 -14.35 -10.07
N TYR A 211 -13.92 -13.41 -9.86
CA TYR A 211 -12.97 -12.91 -10.85
C TYR A 211 -11.63 -13.61 -10.65
N ASP A 212 -11.00 -14.06 -11.71
CA ASP A 212 -9.67 -14.65 -11.69
C ASP A 212 -8.61 -13.58 -12.03
N ILE A 213 -7.49 -13.58 -11.30
CA ILE A 213 -6.37 -12.64 -11.48
C ILE A 213 -5.14 -13.45 -11.89
N LEU A 214 -4.62 -13.24 -13.09
CA LEU A 214 -3.41 -13.87 -13.61
C LEU A 214 -2.29 -12.82 -13.70
N PRO A 215 -1.39 -12.75 -12.72
CA PRO A 215 -0.26 -11.83 -12.75
C PRO A 215 0.96 -12.46 -13.43
N LEU A 216 1.60 -11.73 -14.33
CA LEU A 216 2.88 -12.00 -14.94
C LEU A 216 3.81 -10.83 -14.61
N ILE A 217 4.76 -11.05 -13.71
CA ILE A 217 5.62 -10.00 -13.16
C ILE A 217 7.04 -10.19 -13.68
N PHE A 218 7.68 -9.11 -14.12
CA PHE A 218 8.99 -9.13 -14.77
C PHE A 218 10.03 -8.37 -13.95
N CYS A 219 11.25 -8.93 -13.90
CA CYS A 219 12.40 -8.36 -13.21
C CYS A 219 13.68 -8.56 -14.03
N PRO A 220 14.57 -7.55 -14.14
CA PRO A 220 15.87 -7.74 -14.78
C PRO A 220 16.75 -8.72 -14.00
N ASN A 221 17.36 -9.69 -14.69
CA ASN A 221 18.16 -10.72 -14.04
C ASN A 221 19.40 -10.17 -13.31
N ASP A 222 20.12 -9.21 -13.90
CA ASP A 222 21.37 -8.71 -13.34
C ASP A 222 21.20 -7.91 -12.06
N THR A 223 20.01 -7.38 -11.82
CA THR A 223 19.69 -6.58 -10.63
C THR A 223 18.92 -7.35 -9.53
N ILE A 224 18.60 -8.62 -9.79
CA ILE A 224 17.71 -9.41 -8.92
C ILE A 224 18.22 -9.56 -7.47
N ASP A 225 19.54 -9.73 -7.28
CA ASP A 225 20.13 -9.89 -5.95
C ASP A 225 20.13 -8.58 -5.17
N LYS A 226 20.45 -7.47 -5.87
CA LYS A 226 20.37 -6.14 -5.26
C LYS A 226 18.95 -5.84 -4.83
N ARG A 227 17.96 -6.11 -5.70
CA ARG A 227 16.54 -5.91 -5.41
C ARG A 227 16.05 -6.81 -4.27
N SER A 228 16.48 -8.09 -4.24
CA SER A 228 16.17 -8.98 -3.12
C SER A 228 16.63 -8.41 -1.79
N LYS A 229 17.81 -7.78 -1.76
CA LYS A 229 18.36 -7.17 -0.56
C LYS A 229 17.64 -5.87 -0.20
N ASP A 230 17.41 -5.01 -1.19
CA ASP A 230 16.78 -3.69 -0.99
C ASP A 230 15.32 -3.84 -0.54
N ASP A 231 14.59 -4.81 -1.10
CA ASP A 231 13.16 -5.05 -0.81
C ASP A 231 12.94 -6.10 0.31
N GLY A 232 14.02 -6.78 0.77
CA GLY A 232 13.97 -7.77 1.85
C GLY A 232 13.19 -9.05 1.51
N VAL A 233 13.10 -9.43 0.22
CA VAL A 233 12.31 -10.58 -0.24
C VAL A 233 13.06 -11.49 -1.22
N PRO A 234 12.66 -12.78 -1.35
CA PRO A 234 13.43 -13.80 -2.06
C PRO A 234 13.14 -13.81 -3.58
N TYR A 235 13.49 -12.76 -4.34
CA TYR A 235 13.25 -12.71 -5.79
C TYR A 235 13.82 -13.90 -6.55
N ARG A 236 15.01 -14.42 -6.16
CA ARG A 236 15.59 -15.61 -6.79
C ARG A 236 14.76 -16.87 -6.56
N GLN A 237 14.07 -16.99 -5.43
CA GLN A 237 13.15 -18.12 -5.19
C GLN A 237 11.90 -17.96 -6.05
N TRP A 238 11.29 -16.77 -6.05
CA TRP A 238 10.13 -16.48 -6.87
C TRP A 238 10.39 -16.67 -8.38
N SER A 239 11.62 -16.39 -8.83
CA SER A 239 12.00 -16.60 -10.22
C SER A 239 12.24 -18.07 -10.60
N LYS A 240 12.11 -19.00 -9.68
CA LYS A 240 12.15 -20.45 -9.89
C LYS A 240 10.83 -21.14 -9.56
N ASP A 241 9.90 -20.41 -8.97
CA ASP A 241 8.60 -20.91 -8.56
C ASP A 241 7.64 -20.84 -9.75
N ASN A 242 7.20 -22.03 -10.22
CA ASN A 242 6.41 -22.13 -11.43
C ASN A 242 4.97 -21.67 -11.22
N LEU A 243 4.44 -20.97 -12.21
CA LEU A 243 3.06 -20.50 -12.24
C LEU A 243 2.06 -21.67 -12.14
N SER A 244 2.43 -22.88 -12.58
CA SER A 244 1.63 -24.10 -12.43
C SER A 244 1.20 -24.43 -11.00
N ASN A 245 1.93 -23.91 -9.99
CA ASN A 245 1.52 -24.05 -8.60
C ASN A 245 0.30 -23.19 -8.23
N TYR A 246 0.00 -22.15 -9.03
CA TYR A 246 -0.95 -21.08 -8.75
C TYR A 246 -2.13 -21.03 -9.72
N VAL A 247 -2.07 -21.79 -10.82
CA VAL A 247 -3.14 -21.85 -11.83
C VAL A 247 -3.69 -23.28 -11.97
N ASP A 248 -4.90 -23.40 -12.50
CA ASP A 248 -5.58 -24.65 -12.76
C ASP A 248 -6.41 -24.58 -14.06
N ASN A 249 -7.00 -25.71 -14.44
CA ASN A 249 -7.85 -25.84 -15.62
C ASN A 249 -7.18 -25.39 -16.92
N THR A 250 -5.89 -25.73 -17.09
CA THR A 250 -5.12 -25.53 -18.32
C THR A 250 -4.11 -26.63 -18.52
N ASN A 251 -3.85 -26.99 -19.79
CA ASN A 251 -2.76 -27.87 -20.22
C ASN A 251 -1.72 -27.14 -21.07
N ASP A 252 -1.80 -25.79 -21.13
CA ASP A 252 -0.90 -24.99 -21.91
C ASP A 252 0.51 -24.99 -21.30
N ARG A 253 1.47 -25.57 -22.05
CA ARG A 253 2.84 -25.76 -21.57
C ARG A 253 3.62 -24.46 -21.44
N PHE A 254 3.34 -23.47 -22.26
CA PHE A 254 4.03 -22.19 -22.18
C PHE A 254 3.62 -21.48 -20.87
N LEU A 255 2.32 -21.38 -20.61
CA LEU A 255 1.81 -20.77 -19.39
C LEU A 255 2.28 -21.50 -18.13
N LEU A 256 2.20 -22.85 -18.12
CA LEU A 256 2.58 -23.65 -16.94
C LEU A 256 4.10 -23.58 -16.64
N ASN A 257 4.93 -23.27 -17.62
CA ASN A 257 6.38 -23.09 -17.46
C ASN A 257 6.78 -21.66 -17.09
N GLN A 258 5.85 -20.70 -17.10
CA GLN A 258 6.15 -19.37 -16.58
C GLN A 258 6.42 -19.43 -15.08
N THR A 259 7.14 -18.46 -14.57
CA THR A 259 7.41 -18.31 -13.13
C THR A 259 6.63 -17.15 -12.55
N VAL A 260 6.41 -17.15 -11.24
CA VAL A 260 5.69 -16.05 -10.56
C VAL A 260 6.44 -14.71 -10.63
N LEU A 261 7.76 -14.77 -10.87
CA LEU A 261 8.60 -13.61 -11.18
C LEU A 261 9.47 -13.95 -12.40
N HIS A 262 9.12 -13.46 -13.55
CA HIS A 262 9.82 -13.69 -14.79
C HIS A 262 11.11 -12.87 -14.87
N ARG A 263 12.24 -13.51 -15.20
CA ARG A 263 13.54 -12.83 -15.33
C ARG A 263 13.79 -12.50 -16.79
N THR A 264 13.99 -11.23 -17.10
CA THR A 264 14.48 -10.79 -18.40
C THR A 264 16.00 -10.65 -18.41
N GLU A 265 16.65 -10.80 -19.55
CA GLU A 265 18.10 -10.64 -19.66
C GLU A 265 18.54 -9.18 -19.42
N GLY A 266 19.75 -9.01 -18.86
CA GLY A 266 20.36 -7.71 -18.63
C GLY A 266 19.96 -7.00 -17.34
N ASN A 267 20.25 -5.69 -17.28
CA ASN A 267 20.05 -4.84 -16.09
C ASN A 267 18.77 -4.00 -16.15
N GLN A 268 18.03 -4.07 -17.26
CA GLN A 268 16.72 -3.44 -17.48
C GLN A 268 15.74 -4.50 -17.99
N ILE A 269 14.44 -4.19 -17.95
CA ILE A 269 13.42 -5.08 -18.53
C ILE A 269 13.66 -5.20 -20.05
N ASP A 270 13.78 -6.43 -20.54
CA ASP A 270 13.77 -6.68 -21.98
C ASP A 270 12.32 -6.64 -22.49
N TYR A 271 11.99 -5.56 -23.17
CA TYR A 271 10.66 -5.36 -23.71
C TYR A 271 10.34 -6.31 -24.88
N ASN A 272 11.32 -6.90 -25.56
CA ASN A 272 11.06 -7.90 -26.60
C ASN A 272 10.59 -9.21 -25.97
N GLU A 273 11.22 -9.60 -24.86
CA GLU A 273 10.81 -10.78 -24.09
C GLU A 273 9.42 -10.57 -23.50
N LEU A 274 9.16 -9.41 -22.87
CA LEU A 274 7.85 -9.04 -22.36
C LEU A 274 6.80 -9.04 -23.48
N GLN A 275 7.08 -8.44 -24.63
CA GLN A 275 6.20 -8.44 -25.81
C GLN A 275 5.85 -9.86 -26.24
N SER A 276 6.85 -10.75 -26.29
CA SER A 276 6.63 -12.14 -26.68
C SER A 276 5.65 -12.86 -25.75
N VAL A 277 5.78 -12.64 -24.42
CA VAL A 277 4.86 -13.19 -23.43
C VAL A 277 3.46 -12.59 -23.58
N VAL A 278 3.35 -11.26 -23.73
CA VAL A 278 2.07 -10.56 -23.93
C VAL A 278 1.37 -11.09 -25.18
N THR A 279 2.09 -11.20 -26.30
CA THR A 279 1.54 -11.70 -27.57
C THR A 279 1.06 -13.16 -27.45
N TYR A 280 1.85 -14.01 -26.76
CA TYR A 280 1.44 -15.39 -26.54
C TYR A 280 0.14 -15.48 -25.72
N ILE A 281 0.08 -14.76 -24.62
CA ILE A 281 -1.09 -14.74 -23.72
C ILE A 281 -2.31 -14.13 -24.41
N TRP A 282 -2.12 -13.10 -25.24
CA TRP A 282 -3.16 -12.53 -26.09
C TRP A 282 -3.79 -13.58 -26.99
N ASN A 283 -2.97 -14.36 -27.68
CA ASN A 283 -3.46 -15.43 -28.56
C ASN A 283 -4.10 -16.61 -27.80
N LEU A 284 -3.65 -16.88 -26.57
CA LEU A 284 -4.15 -17.98 -25.76
C LEU A 284 -5.50 -17.67 -25.12
N LEU A 285 -5.64 -16.48 -24.51
CA LEU A 285 -6.79 -16.11 -23.67
C LEU A 285 -7.73 -15.12 -24.35
N ASN A 286 -7.33 -14.53 -25.46
CA ASN A 286 -8.10 -13.59 -26.27
C ASN A 286 -8.73 -12.45 -25.43
N PRO A 287 -7.92 -11.69 -24.64
CA PRO A 287 -8.45 -10.57 -23.89
C PRO A 287 -9.06 -9.53 -24.84
N LYS A 288 -10.03 -8.81 -24.37
CA LYS A 288 -10.76 -7.82 -25.18
C LYS A 288 -9.88 -6.64 -25.56
N TRP A 289 -9.10 -6.14 -24.60
CA TRP A 289 -8.05 -5.12 -24.78
C TRP A 289 -7.02 -5.17 -23.64
N ILE A 290 -5.99 -4.35 -23.76
CA ILE A 290 -4.97 -4.14 -22.73
C ILE A 290 -4.97 -2.67 -22.33
N GLU A 291 -5.25 -2.38 -21.05
CA GLU A 291 -5.05 -1.06 -20.46
C GLU A 291 -3.55 -0.83 -20.20
N TYR A 292 -3.05 0.39 -20.40
CA TYR A 292 -1.64 0.67 -20.11
C TYR A 292 -1.40 2.07 -19.52
N ASP A 293 -0.34 2.20 -18.69
CA ASP A 293 0.19 3.51 -18.33
C ASP A 293 0.95 4.11 -19.51
N SER A 294 0.55 5.29 -19.95
CA SER A 294 1.17 5.97 -21.12
C SER A 294 2.64 6.34 -20.88
N TRP A 295 3.08 6.33 -19.64
CA TRP A 295 4.47 6.63 -19.30
C TRP A 295 5.38 5.47 -19.72
N GLN A 296 6.29 5.73 -20.66
CA GLN A 296 7.30 4.79 -21.19
C GLN A 296 6.78 3.57 -21.99
N ALA A 297 5.51 3.49 -22.32
CA ALA A 297 4.93 2.38 -23.06
C ALA A 297 5.01 2.53 -24.59
N THR A 298 5.41 3.70 -25.12
CA THR A 298 5.21 4.10 -26.52
C THR A 298 5.70 3.05 -27.53
N GLN A 299 6.95 2.58 -27.41
CA GLN A 299 7.50 1.62 -28.37
C GLN A 299 6.82 0.25 -28.27
N LEU A 300 6.62 -0.26 -27.06
CA LEU A 300 5.94 -1.54 -26.86
C LEU A 300 4.52 -1.50 -27.41
N ILE A 301 3.77 -0.44 -27.12
CA ILE A 301 2.39 -0.29 -27.61
C ILE A 301 2.34 -0.17 -29.13
N GLN A 302 3.27 0.54 -29.77
CA GLN A 302 3.37 0.55 -31.22
C GLN A 302 3.56 -0.86 -31.80
N ASN A 303 4.49 -1.63 -31.24
CA ASN A 303 4.73 -3.01 -31.67
C ASN A 303 3.50 -3.91 -31.45
N LEU A 304 2.79 -3.76 -30.31
CA LEU A 304 1.57 -4.51 -30.04
C LEU A 304 0.44 -4.13 -31.02
N THR A 305 0.33 -2.86 -31.35
CA THR A 305 -0.66 -2.37 -32.33
C THR A 305 -0.37 -2.94 -33.75
N GLU A 306 0.89 -3.04 -34.13
CA GLU A 306 1.30 -3.67 -35.41
C GLU A 306 0.93 -5.18 -35.45
N LEU A 307 0.82 -5.81 -34.27
CA LEU A 307 0.37 -7.20 -34.10
C LEU A 307 -1.17 -7.31 -33.90
N GLU A 308 -1.90 -6.25 -34.20
CA GLU A 308 -3.38 -6.18 -34.05
C GLU A 308 -3.86 -6.40 -32.61
N ILE A 309 -3.01 -6.14 -31.62
CA ILE A 309 -3.37 -6.21 -30.21
C ILE A 309 -3.99 -4.86 -29.80
N GLU A 310 -5.23 -4.87 -29.36
CA GLU A 310 -5.95 -3.68 -28.94
C GLU A 310 -5.48 -3.21 -27.55
N ALA A 311 -4.99 -1.96 -27.48
CA ALA A 311 -4.48 -1.37 -26.25
C ALA A 311 -4.96 0.05 -26.06
N HIS A 312 -5.37 0.39 -24.83
CA HIS A 312 -5.93 1.69 -24.47
C HIS A 312 -5.12 2.36 -23.33
N PRO A 313 -4.85 3.68 -23.43
CA PRO A 313 -4.19 4.40 -22.34
C PRO A 313 -5.12 4.55 -21.16
N PHE A 314 -4.69 4.09 -19.97
CA PHE A 314 -5.43 4.27 -18.73
C PHE A 314 -4.98 5.58 -18.03
N PRO A 315 -5.89 6.54 -17.80
CA PRO A 315 -5.53 7.81 -17.18
C PRO A 315 -5.06 7.64 -15.73
N GLN A 316 -3.84 8.07 -15.44
CA GLN A 316 -3.19 7.90 -14.13
C GLN A 316 -3.66 8.90 -13.07
N THR A 317 -4.95 9.28 -13.08
CA THR A 317 -5.54 10.22 -12.13
C THR A 317 -6.25 9.50 -10.99
N ILE A 318 -6.34 10.16 -9.82
CA ILE A 318 -7.05 9.60 -8.66
C ILE A 318 -8.53 9.32 -8.98
N THR A 319 -9.15 10.16 -9.79
CA THR A 319 -10.57 10.02 -10.17
C THR A 319 -10.81 8.75 -10.99
N HIS A 320 -9.93 8.45 -11.98
CA HIS A 320 -10.08 7.24 -12.79
C HIS A 320 -9.79 5.96 -12.02
N PHE A 321 -8.84 6.00 -11.07
CA PHE A 321 -8.56 4.87 -10.19
C PHE A 321 -9.61 4.64 -9.12
N SER A 322 -10.39 5.66 -8.74
CA SER A 322 -11.23 5.61 -7.53
C SER A 322 -12.26 4.48 -7.57
N TYR A 323 -13.06 4.40 -8.64
CA TYR A 323 -14.08 3.37 -8.75
C TYR A 323 -13.49 1.95 -8.82
N PRO A 324 -12.52 1.64 -9.72
CA PRO A 324 -11.94 0.31 -9.77
C PRO A 324 -11.15 -0.07 -8.50
N THR A 325 -10.55 0.89 -7.78
CA THR A 325 -9.90 0.60 -6.49
C THR A 325 -10.91 0.22 -5.43
N LYS A 326 -12.03 0.96 -5.32
CA LYS A 326 -13.11 0.63 -4.38
C LYS A 326 -13.74 -0.73 -4.69
N GLU A 327 -13.93 -1.06 -5.96
CA GLU A 327 -14.48 -2.34 -6.37
C GLU A 327 -13.49 -3.49 -6.11
N PHE A 328 -12.19 -3.29 -6.37
CA PHE A 328 -11.14 -4.24 -6.02
C PHE A 328 -11.14 -4.56 -4.51
N GLU A 329 -11.20 -3.54 -3.65
CA GLU A 329 -11.27 -3.72 -2.20
C GLU A 329 -12.55 -4.49 -1.82
N LYS A 330 -13.71 -4.09 -2.34
CA LYS A 330 -14.99 -4.73 -2.07
C LYS A 330 -14.98 -6.20 -2.47
N LEU A 331 -14.50 -6.54 -3.67
CA LEU A 331 -14.40 -7.91 -4.16
C LEU A 331 -13.45 -8.75 -3.31
N ALA A 332 -12.31 -8.16 -2.86
CA ALA A 332 -11.40 -8.82 -1.93
C ALA A 332 -12.09 -9.17 -0.61
N TYR A 333 -12.82 -8.22 0.00
CA TYR A 333 -13.57 -8.47 1.24
C TYR A 333 -14.69 -9.49 1.09
N GLN A 334 -15.24 -9.64 -0.11
CA GLN A 334 -16.26 -10.64 -0.44
C GLN A 334 -15.67 -12.03 -0.77
N GLY A 335 -14.31 -12.17 -0.84
CA GLY A 335 -13.66 -13.39 -1.27
C GLY A 335 -13.90 -13.72 -2.76
N ARG A 336 -14.21 -12.71 -3.57
CA ARG A 336 -14.57 -12.84 -4.99
C ARG A 336 -13.42 -12.55 -5.96
N LEU A 337 -12.18 -12.46 -5.46
CA LEU A 337 -10.96 -12.37 -6.25
C LEU A 337 -10.16 -13.65 -6.07
N ARG A 338 -9.99 -14.46 -7.12
CA ARG A 338 -9.20 -15.69 -7.10
C ARG A 338 -7.83 -15.40 -7.71
N HIS A 339 -6.77 -15.53 -6.91
CA HIS A 339 -5.42 -15.10 -7.26
C HIS A 339 -4.33 -16.15 -6.94
N GLY A 340 -4.74 -17.37 -6.55
CA GLY A 340 -3.82 -18.47 -6.31
C GLY A 340 -2.88 -18.27 -5.10
N ASN A 341 -3.08 -17.22 -4.29
CA ASN A 341 -2.13 -16.78 -3.26
C ASN A 341 -0.73 -16.51 -3.81
N ASN A 342 -0.63 -15.97 -5.06
CA ASN A 342 0.64 -15.63 -5.70
C ASN A 342 1.52 -14.79 -4.75
N PRO A 343 2.76 -15.24 -4.43
CA PRO A 343 3.57 -14.62 -3.38
C PRO A 343 4.05 -13.22 -3.75
N VAL A 344 4.28 -12.94 -5.03
CA VAL A 344 4.71 -11.62 -5.49
C VAL A 344 3.56 -10.63 -5.37
N LEU A 345 2.37 -11.01 -5.83
CA LEU A 345 1.19 -10.15 -5.75
C LEU A 345 0.78 -9.89 -4.29
N LYS A 346 0.87 -10.92 -3.42
CA LYS A 346 0.62 -10.79 -1.99
C LYS A 346 1.60 -9.83 -1.32
N TRP A 347 2.88 -9.93 -1.64
CA TRP A 347 3.90 -9.01 -1.13
C TRP A 347 3.65 -7.58 -1.60
N MET A 348 3.33 -7.37 -2.87
CA MET A 348 3.00 -6.04 -3.41
C MET A 348 1.80 -5.42 -2.69
N LEU A 349 0.73 -6.20 -2.47
CA LEU A 349 -0.46 -5.73 -1.77
C LEU A 349 -0.15 -5.27 -0.34
N SER A 350 0.71 -6.01 0.36
CA SER A 350 1.10 -5.66 1.74
C SER A 350 1.85 -4.34 1.88
N GLY A 351 2.32 -3.77 0.76
CA GLY A 351 2.98 -2.47 0.71
C GLY A 351 2.12 -1.34 0.16
N CYS A 352 0.89 -1.65 -0.27
CA CYS A 352 0.00 -0.65 -0.85
C CYS A 352 -0.44 0.40 0.16
N VAL A 353 -0.23 1.66 -0.17
CA VAL A 353 -0.71 2.81 0.58
C VAL A 353 -1.72 3.58 -0.27
N ALA A 354 -2.92 3.74 0.27
CA ALA A 354 -3.97 4.51 -0.37
C ALA A 354 -3.80 6.01 -0.10
N ILE A 355 -4.06 6.82 -1.12
CA ILE A 355 -4.25 8.27 -0.99
C ILE A 355 -5.69 8.61 -1.32
N LEU A 356 -6.25 9.58 -0.59
CA LEU A 356 -7.58 10.11 -0.82
C LEU A 356 -7.49 11.59 -1.18
N ASP A 357 -8.40 12.05 -2.04
CA ASP A 357 -8.60 13.48 -2.27
C ASP A 357 -9.76 14.04 -1.42
N ALA A 358 -10.03 15.33 -1.55
CA ALA A 358 -11.11 16.02 -0.81
C ALA A 358 -12.53 15.50 -1.15
N ASN A 359 -12.70 14.78 -2.26
CA ASN A 359 -13.95 14.17 -2.69
C ASN A 359 -14.02 12.67 -2.36
N GLU A 360 -13.14 12.17 -1.50
CA GLU A 360 -13.04 10.76 -1.13
C GLU A 360 -12.74 9.83 -2.32
N ASN A 361 -12.15 10.38 -3.41
CA ASN A 361 -11.56 9.53 -4.43
C ASN A 361 -10.30 8.88 -3.89
N ILE A 362 -10.11 7.59 -4.21
CA ILE A 362 -9.03 6.77 -3.68
C ILE A 362 -8.21 6.16 -4.80
N ARG A 363 -6.90 6.07 -4.58
CA ARG A 363 -6.01 5.21 -5.37
C ARG A 363 -4.83 4.72 -4.52
N TYR A 364 -4.25 3.59 -4.87
CA TYR A 364 -2.94 3.22 -4.35
C TYR A 364 -1.85 4.03 -5.04
N SER A 365 -0.88 4.49 -4.26
CA SER A 365 0.15 5.40 -4.74
C SER A 365 1.54 4.79 -4.61
N LYS A 366 2.22 4.57 -5.75
CA LYS A 366 3.63 4.14 -5.79
C LYS A 366 4.56 5.07 -5.00
N LYS A 367 4.21 6.36 -4.93
CA LYS A 367 5.05 7.42 -4.32
C LYS A 367 5.15 7.32 -2.80
N VAL A 368 4.10 6.82 -2.15
CA VAL A 368 4.03 6.69 -0.68
C VAL A 368 3.97 5.25 -0.22
N SER A 369 3.83 4.30 -1.15
CA SER A 369 3.90 2.88 -0.85
C SER A 369 5.30 2.47 -0.42
N THR A 370 5.39 1.58 0.56
CA THR A 370 6.66 1.12 1.14
C THR A 370 7.33 0.03 0.31
N LYS A 371 6.60 -0.59 -0.61
CA LYS A 371 7.04 -1.67 -1.50
C LYS A 371 6.66 -1.34 -2.93
N ARG A 372 7.19 -2.13 -3.87
CA ARG A 372 6.75 -2.07 -5.28
C ARG A 372 5.33 -2.60 -5.39
N ILE A 373 4.46 -1.89 -6.08
CA ILE A 373 3.03 -2.22 -6.16
C ILE A 373 2.52 -2.38 -7.59
N ASP A 374 3.43 -2.50 -8.56
CA ASP A 374 3.14 -2.51 -10.00
C ASP A 374 2.09 -3.56 -10.38
N GLY A 375 2.20 -4.78 -9.82
CA GLY A 375 1.22 -5.84 -10.06
C GLY A 375 -0.18 -5.52 -9.53
N ILE A 376 -0.29 -4.79 -8.42
CA ILE A 376 -1.59 -4.37 -7.87
C ILE A 376 -2.18 -3.23 -8.71
N ILE A 377 -1.36 -2.27 -9.14
CA ILE A 377 -1.81 -1.20 -10.04
C ILE A 377 -2.31 -1.79 -11.36
N ALA A 378 -1.54 -2.71 -11.98
CA ALA A 378 -1.99 -3.40 -13.18
C ALA A 378 -3.27 -4.23 -12.94
N THR A 379 -3.42 -4.88 -11.77
CA THR A 379 -4.65 -5.60 -11.42
C THR A 379 -5.86 -4.66 -11.40
N ILE A 380 -5.74 -3.49 -10.78
CA ILE A 380 -6.84 -2.51 -10.71
C ILE A 380 -7.17 -1.95 -12.09
N MET A 381 -6.18 -1.71 -12.94
CA MET A 381 -6.38 -1.26 -14.33
C MET A 381 -7.09 -2.35 -15.15
N ALA A 382 -6.66 -3.62 -15.08
CA ALA A 382 -7.30 -4.73 -15.77
C ALA A 382 -8.76 -4.94 -15.26
N LEU A 383 -8.98 -4.83 -13.96
CA LEU A 383 -10.33 -4.89 -13.38
C LEU A 383 -11.20 -3.75 -13.90
N ALA A 384 -10.67 -2.54 -14.07
CA ALA A 384 -11.41 -1.42 -14.65
C ALA A 384 -11.93 -1.77 -16.06
N GLY A 385 -11.11 -2.42 -16.89
CA GLY A 385 -11.50 -2.90 -18.21
C GLY A 385 -12.69 -3.87 -18.18
N VAL A 386 -12.73 -4.74 -17.16
CA VAL A 386 -13.80 -5.73 -16.98
C VAL A 386 -15.11 -5.12 -16.44
N ILE A 387 -15.02 -4.28 -15.39
CA ILE A 387 -16.22 -3.73 -14.73
C ILE A 387 -16.93 -2.67 -15.56
N THR A 388 -16.22 -1.90 -16.39
CA THR A 388 -16.80 -0.91 -17.30
C THR A 388 -17.74 -1.57 -18.32
N GLU A 389 -17.42 -2.80 -18.74
CA GLU A 389 -18.26 -3.56 -19.65
C GLU A 389 -19.57 -4.02 -19.01
N THR A 390 -19.53 -4.39 -17.74
CA THR A 390 -20.74 -4.87 -17.03
C THR A 390 -21.78 -3.77 -16.88
N GLU A 391 -21.36 -2.49 -16.83
CA GLU A 391 -22.27 -1.35 -16.77
C GLU A 391 -22.83 -0.97 -18.16
N THR A 392 -22.03 -1.09 -19.22
CA THR A 392 -22.51 -0.79 -20.59
C THR A 392 -23.48 -1.85 -21.12
N ASN A 393 -23.40 -3.09 -20.64
CA ASN A 393 -24.31 -4.16 -21.01
C ASN A 393 -25.63 -4.17 -20.20
N LYS A 394 -25.72 -3.43 -19.09
CA LYS A 394 -26.98 -3.15 -18.42
C LYS A 394 -27.56 -1.87 -18.98
N SER A 395 -28.34 -1.99 -20.05
CA SER A 395 -29.18 -0.86 -20.51
C SER A 395 -30.03 -0.35 -19.36
N GLN A 396 -30.22 0.97 -19.24
CA GLN A 396 -31.19 1.58 -18.31
C GLN A 396 -32.62 1.05 -18.52
N TYR A 397 -32.83 0.30 -19.58
CA TYR A 397 -34.11 -0.29 -19.98
C TYR A 397 -34.22 -1.80 -19.72
N ASP A 398 -33.12 -2.45 -19.25
CA ASP A 398 -33.14 -3.88 -18.88
C ASP A 398 -33.91 -4.07 -17.57
N GLY A 399 -35.12 -4.48 -17.70
CA GLY A 399 -36.06 -4.69 -16.58
C GLY A 399 -37.36 -3.87 -16.66
N LEU A 400 -37.50 -3.00 -17.66
CA LEU A 400 -38.74 -2.29 -17.92
C LEU A 400 -39.63 -3.12 -18.87
N SER A 401 -40.89 -3.35 -18.50
CA SER A 401 -41.88 -3.95 -19.40
C SER A 401 -42.16 -2.97 -20.55
N SER A 402 -42.58 -3.51 -21.69
CA SER A 402 -42.97 -2.71 -22.88
C SER A 402 -44.05 -1.64 -22.62
N GLU A 403 -44.79 -1.74 -21.51
CA GLU A 403 -45.75 -0.74 -21.05
C GLU A 403 -45.14 0.44 -20.27
N GLN A 404 -43.91 0.31 -19.82
CA GLN A 404 -43.16 1.35 -19.09
C GLN A 404 -42.26 2.20 -20.00
N ILE A 405 -42.11 1.82 -21.26
CA ILE A 405 -41.37 2.56 -22.30
C ILE A 405 -42.41 3.32 -23.17
N SER A 406 -43.22 4.17 -22.59
CA SER A 406 -44.02 5.11 -23.37
C SER A 406 -43.39 6.48 -23.34
N PHE A 407 -43.01 6.96 -24.51
CA PHE A 407 -42.56 8.34 -24.69
C PHE A 407 -43.73 9.28 -24.42
N GLY A 408 -43.61 10.12 -23.38
CA GLY A 408 -44.47 11.26 -23.18
C GLY A 408 -44.04 12.44 -24.05
#